data_2634d5d7021b19722c777e7d67003caa
#
_entry.id   2634d5d7021b19722c777e7d67003caa
#
_cell.length_a   1.000
_cell.length_b   1.000
_cell.length_c   1.000
_cell.angle_alpha   90.00
_cell.angle_beta   90.00
_cell.angle_gamma   90.00
#
_symmetry.space_group_name_H-M   'P 1'
#
loop_
_entity.id
_entity.type
_entity.pdbx_description
1 polymer ?
#
loop_
_entity_poly.entity_id
_entity_poly.type
_entity_poly.pdbx_seq_one_letter_code
_entity_poly.pdbx_strand_id
1 'polypeptide(L)'
;MTRAIVVFDIDGVIRDVGQSYRRAIADTVAEFTRQAYRPTLAEIDQLKTEGIWNNDWEASQELIYRYFESQGIGRSQQDLDYNDLVDFFQTRYRGDNFNGYIANEPLLATPEYFQNLSQNDIAWGFFSGATRGSAEYVLKRRLGLSDPLLIAMEDAPSKPDPTGLFGVLKALEGEHPRELAPVFYAGDTVADMYTITKAQQVQPQRQWYAVGILPPHVQTDTARCEAYAANLNAAGAKVILNNVQALTASQVRELL
;
A
#
# COMPACT_ATOMS: atom_id res chain seq x y z
N MET A 1 26.24 -8.59 -10.19
CA MET A 1 25.07 -9.49 -9.95
C MET A 1 24.19 -8.84 -8.90
N THR A 2 22.88 -8.81 -9.09
CA THR A 2 21.94 -8.29 -8.09
C THR A 2 22.00 -9.15 -6.83
N ARG A 3 22.30 -8.54 -5.68
CA ARG A 3 22.40 -9.25 -4.39
C ARG A 3 21.06 -9.53 -3.76
N ALA A 4 20.10 -8.63 -3.96
CA ALA A 4 18.72 -8.75 -3.48
C ALA A 4 17.81 -7.86 -4.33
N ILE A 5 16.52 -8.10 -4.25
CA ILE A 5 15.48 -7.25 -4.83
C ILE A 5 14.60 -6.71 -3.70
N VAL A 6 14.34 -5.41 -3.70
CA VAL A 6 13.36 -4.79 -2.80
C VAL A 6 12.20 -4.28 -3.63
N VAL A 7 11.01 -4.78 -3.37
CA VAL A 7 9.77 -4.28 -3.96
C VAL A 7 9.02 -3.49 -2.90
N PHE A 8 8.49 -2.32 -3.27
CA PHE A 8 7.82 -1.41 -2.37
C PHE A 8 6.34 -1.29 -2.72
N ASP A 9 5.48 -1.28 -1.71
CA ASP A 9 4.22 -0.57 -1.84
C ASP A 9 4.46 0.94 -1.83
N ILE A 10 3.45 1.74 -2.14
CA ILE A 10 3.55 3.21 -2.22
C ILE A 10 2.85 3.86 -1.04
N ASP A 11 1.59 3.53 -0.80
CA ASP A 11 0.73 4.15 0.20
C ASP A 11 1.12 3.69 1.61
N GLY A 12 1.37 4.61 2.52
CA GLY A 12 1.88 4.29 3.87
C GLY A 12 3.36 3.92 3.92
N VAL A 13 4.01 3.69 2.76
CA VAL A 13 5.43 3.27 2.64
C VAL A 13 6.30 4.37 2.04
N ILE A 14 5.94 4.88 0.86
CA ILE A 14 6.68 5.94 0.15
C ILE A 14 6.09 7.31 0.44
N ARG A 15 4.81 7.38 0.73
CA ARG A 15 4.08 8.60 1.10
C ARG A 15 3.17 8.36 2.30
N ASP A 16 3.00 9.40 3.10
CA ASP A 16 1.99 9.40 4.18
C ASP A 16 0.62 9.74 3.61
N VAL A 17 -0.27 8.79 3.70
CA VAL A 17 -1.64 8.88 3.16
C VAL A 17 -2.69 9.17 4.23
N GLY A 18 -2.26 9.41 5.45
CA GLY A 18 -3.17 9.65 6.58
C GLY A 18 -4.10 10.85 6.37
N GLN A 19 -3.63 11.88 5.65
CA GLN A 19 -4.38 13.09 5.33
C GLN A 19 -4.82 13.17 3.86
N SER A 20 -4.80 12.07 3.14
CA SER A 20 -5.18 11.99 1.73
C SER A 20 -6.28 10.96 1.49
N TYR A 21 -5.96 9.73 1.04
CA TYR A 21 -7.02 8.77 0.73
C TYR A 21 -7.82 8.35 1.97
N ARG A 22 -7.20 8.25 3.16
CA ARG A 22 -7.93 7.96 4.40
C ARG A 22 -8.93 9.08 4.73
N ARG A 23 -8.53 10.33 4.50
CA ARG A 23 -9.44 11.47 4.58
C ARG A 23 -10.51 11.40 3.50
N ALA A 24 -10.15 11.03 2.26
CA ALA A 24 -11.10 10.88 1.17
C ALA A 24 -12.12 9.76 1.47
N ILE A 25 -11.70 8.62 2.05
CA ILE A 25 -12.62 7.59 2.56
C ILE A 25 -13.61 8.22 3.56
N ALA A 26 -13.10 8.92 4.58
CA ALA A 26 -13.94 9.52 5.61
C ALA A 26 -14.91 10.57 5.05
N ASP A 27 -14.46 11.41 4.11
CA ASP A 27 -15.29 12.40 3.43
C ASP A 27 -16.37 11.74 2.56
N THR A 28 -16.03 10.66 1.84
CA THR A 28 -16.97 9.91 1.02
C THR A 28 -18.04 9.25 1.86
N VAL A 29 -17.67 8.57 2.94
CA VAL A 29 -18.64 7.97 3.85
C VAL A 29 -19.56 9.03 4.46
N ALA A 30 -19.01 10.16 4.89
CA ALA A 30 -19.81 11.26 5.42
C ALA A 30 -20.81 11.80 4.40
N GLU A 31 -20.38 11.99 3.14
CA GLU A 31 -21.27 12.47 2.06
C GLU A 31 -22.43 11.50 1.82
N PHE A 32 -22.12 10.24 1.56
CA PHE A 32 -23.13 9.23 1.22
C PHE A 32 -24.00 8.78 2.41
N THR A 33 -23.61 9.13 3.64
CA THR A 33 -24.46 8.99 4.84
C THR A 33 -25.14 10.31 5.24
N ARG A 34 -25.11 11.34 4.37
CA ARG A 34 -25.67 12.67 4.61
C ARG A 34 -25.16 13.31 5.91
N GLN A 35 -23.85 13.18 6.14
CA GLN A 35 -23.11 13.67 7.31
C GLN A 35 -23.53 12.99 8.66
N ALA A 36 -24.27 11.90 8.59
CA ALA A 36 -24.69 11.18 9.80
C ALA A 36 -23.59 10.31 10.39
N TYR A 37 -22.62 9.88 9.56
CA TYR A 37 -21.48 9.09 9.99
C TYR A 37 -20.20 9.52 9.25
N ARG A 38 -19.14 9.70 10.02
CA ARG A 38 -17.79 9.96 9.50
C ARG A 38 -16.80 9.03 10.21
N PRO A 39 -16.26 8.01 9.56
CA PRO A 39 -15.35 7.08 10.21
C PRO A 39 -14.06 7.77 10.68
N THR A 40 -13.58 7.33 11.83
CA THR A 40 -12.25 7.69 12.34
C THR A 40 -11.15 6.93 11.62
N LEU A 41 -9.89 7.37 11.75
CA LEU A 41 -8.74 6.63 11.22
C LEU A 41 -8.64 5.22 11.81
N ALA A 42 -9.01 5.05 13.08
CA ALA A 42 -9.00 3.74 13.74
C ALA A 42 -10.03 2.77 13.15
N GLU A 43 -11.24 3.25 12.80
CA GLU A 43 -12.26 2.43 12.15
C GLU A 43 -11.85 2.05 10.73
N ILE A 44 -11.19 2.94 9.99
CA ILE A 44 -10.63 2.65 8.67
C ILE A 44 -9.52 1.60 8.79
N ASP A 45 -8.61 1.72 9.76
CA ASP A 45 -7.57 0.73 10.01
C ASP A 45 -8.16 -0.62 10.40
N GLN A 46 -9.19 -0.63 11.25
CA GLN A 46 -9.89 -1.86 11.64
C GLN A 46 -10.47 -2.57 10.41
N LEU A 47 -11.11 -1.84 9.49
CA LEU A 47 -11.59 -2.41 8.23
C LEU A 47 -10.44 -2.99 7.40
N LYS A 48 -9.33 -2.25 7.26
CA LYS A 48 -8.14 -2.70 6.50
C LYS A 48 -7.49 -3.96 7.09
N THR A 49 -7.61 -4.21 8.41
CA THR A 49 -7.08 -5.44 9.03
C THR A 49 -7.80 -6.72 8.58
N GLU A 50 -8.97 -6.62 7.98
CA GLU A 50 -9.66 -7.76 7.38
C GLU A 50 -8.93 -8.32 6.14
N GLY A 51 -7.99 -7.55 5.55
CA GLY A 51 -7.08 -7.99 4.49
C GLY A 51 -7.71 -8.12 3.10
N ILE A 52 -8.98 -7.77 2.94
CA ILE A 52 -9.74 -7.85 1.67
C ILE A 52 -10.13 -6.47 1.13
N TRP A 53 -10.12 -5.44 1.95
CA TRP A 53 -10.53 -4.07 1.60
C TRP A 53 -9.33 -3.22 1.16
N ASN A 54 -8.58 -3.71 0.16
CA ASN A 54 -7.41 -2.97 -0.35
C ASN A 54 -7.79 -1.84 -1.32
N ASN A 55 -8.92 -1.98 -2.01
CA ASN A 55 -9.50 -0.93 -2.84
C ASN A 55 -10.26 0.08 -1.95
N ASP A 56 -9.85 1.36 -2.00
CA ASP A 56 -10.41 2.40 -1.13
C ASP A 56 -11.86 2.77 -1.46
N TRP A 57 -12.27 2.59 -2.69
CA TRP A 57 -13.66 2.83 -3.11
C TRP A 57 -14.57 1.74 -2.52
N GLU A 58 -14.14 0.47 -2.62
CA GLU A 58 -14.85 -0.65 -2.00
C GLU A 58 -14.86 -0.54 -0.48
N ALA A 59 -13.74 -0.10 0.12
CA ALA A 59 -13.66 0.18 1.55
C ALA A 59 -14.64 1.28 1.97
N SER A 60 -14.77 2.35 1.18
CA SER A 60 -15.75 3.42 1.42
C SER A 60 -17.18 2.90 1.33
N GLN A 61 -17.49 2.12 0.29
CA GLN A 61 -18.79 1.49 0.08
C GLN A 61 -19.16 0.56 1.24
N GLU A 62 -18.22 -0.27 1.68
CA GLU A 62 -18.42 -1.19 2.80
C GLU A 62 -18.73 -0.44 4.10
N LEU A 63 -18.00 0.63 4.42
CA LEU A 63 -18.28 1.46 5.61
C LEU A 63 -19.67 2.10 5.56
N ILE A 64 -20.10 2.54 4.37
CA ILE A 64 -21.46 3.07 4.18
C ILE A 64 -22.49 1.98 4.46
N TYR A 65 -22.31 0.78 3.89
CA TYR A 65 -23.24 -0.33 4.11
C TYR A 65 -23.30 -0.74 5.59
N ARG A 66 -22.15 -0.89 6.27
CA ARG A 66 -22.11 -1.22 7.71
C ARG A 66 -22.81 -0.17 8.57
N TYR A 67 -22.65 1.11 8.23
CA TYR A 67 -23.39 2.17 8.91
C TYR A 67 -24.90 1.98 8.78
N PHE A 68 -25.43 1.81 7.57
CA PHE A 68 -26.86 1.63 7.36
C PHE A 68 -27.39 0.32 7.95
N GLU A 69 -26.65 -0.76 7.90
CA GLU A 69 -26.97 -2.02 8.56
C GLU A 69 -27.09 -1.84 10.09
N SER A 70 -26.22 -1.03 10.70
CA SER A 70 -26.32 -0.68 12.12
C SER A 70 -27.58 0.11 12.47
N GLN A 71 -28.18 0.79 11.49
CA GLN A 71 -29.46 1.50 11.61
C GLN A 71 -30.66 0.61 11.22
N GLY A 72 -30.46 -0.68 10.96
CA GLY A 72 -31.51 -1.62 10.55
C GLY A 72 -31.93 -1.53 9.08
N ILE A 73 -31.13 -0.87 8.24
CA ILE A 73 -31.41 -0.70 6.81
C ILE A 73 -30.49 -1.64 6.01
N GLY A 74 -31.09 -2.61 5.30
CA GLY A 74 -30.32 -3.60 4.54
C GLY A 74 -29.64 -3.02 3.29
N ARG A 75 -28.57 -3.67 2.82
CA ARG A 75 -27.78 -3.24 1.63
C ARG A 75 -28.64 -3.07 0.39
N SER A 76 -29.57 -3.96 0.14
CA SER A 76 -30.48 -3.91 -1.02
C SER A 76 -31.49 -2.74 -0.99
N GLN A 77 -31.61 -2.06 0.13
CA GLN A 77 -32.46 -0.87 0.30
C GLN A 77 -31.71 0.43 0.08
N GLN A 78 -30.38 0.36 -0.14
CA GLN A 78 -29.54 1.51 -0.40
C GLN A 78 -29.43 1.77 -1.90
N ASP A 79 -29.83 2.96 -2.31
CA ASP A 79 -29.59 3.47 -3.67
C ASP A 79 -28.19 4.13 -3.71
N LEU A 80 -27.17 3.29 -3.73
CA LEU A 80 -25.77 3.72 -3.73
C LEU A 80 -25.17 3.44 -5.09
N ASP A 81 -25.03 4.47 -5.94
CA ASP A 81 -24.33 4.36 -7.20
C ASP A 81 -22.81 4.33 -6.93
N TYR A 82 -22.16 3.25 -7.38
CA TYR A 82 -20.73 3.05 -7.19
C TYR A 82 -19.89 4.04 -7.99
N ASN A 83 -20.34 4.45 -9.20
CA ASN A 83 -19.60 5.41 -10.01
C ASN A 83 -19.65 6.80 -9.38
N ASP A 84 -20.79 7.23 -8.85
CA ASP A 84 -20.93 8.50 -8.12
C ASP A 84 -20.01 8.50 -6.88
N LEU A 85 -19.91 7.37 -6.18
CA LEU A 85 -19.00 7.23 -5.04
C LEU A 85 -17.54 7.37 -5.46
N VAL A 86 -17.13 6.69 -6.55
CA VAL A 86 -15.77 6.77 -7.10
C VAL A 86 -15.44 8.20 -7.55
N ASP A 87 -16.36 8.86 -8.26
CA ASP A 87 -16.18 10.22 -8.75
C ASP A 87 -16.06 11.22 -7.60
N PHE A 88 -16.87 11.10 -6.56
CA PHE A 88 -16.74 11.93 -5.37
C PHE A 88 -15.39 11.72 -4.67
N PHE A 89 -15.01 10.45 -4.43
CA PHE A 89 -13.73 10.10 -3.83
C PHE A 89 -12.57 10.71 -4.62
N GLN A 90 -12.55 10.51 -5.95
CA GLN A 90 -11.47 10.99 -6.82
C GLN A 90 -11.38 12.51 -6.86
N THR A 91 -12.52 13.20 -6.84
CA THR A 91 -12.56 14.66 -6.78
C THR A 91 -11.89 15.19 -5.50
N ARG A 92 -12.06 14.53 -4.36
CA ARG A 92 -11.41 14.88 -3.09
C ARG A 92 -9.94 14.47 -3.06
N TYR A 93 -9.66 13.22 -3.44
CA TYR A 93 -8.34 12.63 -3.35
C TYR A 93 -7.38 13.19 -4.38
N ARG A 94 -7.70 13.05 -5.66
CA ARG A 94 -6.86 13.47 -6.77
C ARG A 94 -7.12 14.92 -7.18
N GLY A 95 -8.38 15.32 -7.20
CA GLY A 95 -8.82 16.60 -7.77
C GLY A 95 -8.53 16.71 -9.26
N ASP A 96 -8.66 17.93 -9.79
CA ASP A 96 -8.28 18.24 -11.16
C ASP A 96 -6.75 18.42 -11.24
N ASN A 97 -6.10 17.69 -12.15
CA ASN A 97 -4.63 17.78 -12.34
C ASN A 97 -3.80 17.55 -11.06
N PHE A 98 -4.24 16.69 -10.16
CA PHE A 98 -3.56 16.35 -8.90
C PHE A 98 -3.49 17.53 -7.90
N ASN A 99 -4.51 18.39 -7.86
CA ASN A 99 -4.63 19.46 -6.86
C ASN A 99 -5.48 19.08 -5.63
N GLY A 100 -5.92 17.83 -5.53
CA GLY A 100 -6.62 17.26 -4.37
C GLY A 100 -5.69 16.94 -3.19
N TYR A 101 -6.15 16.09 -2.27
CA TYR A 101 -5.39 15.73 -1.07
C TYR A 101 -4.02 15.11 -1.36
N ILE A 102 -3.89 14.36 -2.46
CA ILE A 102 -2.65 13.76 -2.94
C ILE A 102 -1.50 14.79 -3.12
N ALA A 103 -1.82 16.05 -3.41
CA ALA A 103 -0.82 17.08 -3.65
C ALA A 103 0.05 17.40 -2.42
N ASN A 104 -0.51 17.20 -1.22
CA ASN A 104 0.12 17.60 0.04
C ASN A 104 0.60 16.44 0.90
N GLU A 105 0.61 15.21 0.38
CA GLU A 105 1.08 14.03 1.11
C GLU A 105 2.57 14.17 1.45
N PRO A 106 3.00 13.99 2.71
CA PRO A 106 4.42 13.90 3.02
C PRO A 106 5.08 12.72 2.32
N LEU A 107 6.27 12.90 1.75
CA LEU A 107 7.09 11.80 1.24
C LEU A 107 7.86 11.16 2.41
N LEU A 108 7.89 9.83 2.44
CA LEU A 108 8.55 9.01 3.46
C LEU A 108 9.88 8.44 2.97
N ALA A 109 10.20 8.64 1.70
CA ALA A 109 11.45 8.25 1.08
C ALA A 109 12.03 9.42 0.26
N THR A 110 13.33 9.38 -0.01
CA THR A 110 14.03 10.34 -0.86
C THR A 110 14.65 9.65 -2.08
N PRO A 111 14.96 10.37 -3.16
CA PRO A 111 15.65 9.79 -4.33
C PRO A 111 16.99 9.15 -3.97
N GLU A 112 17.71 9.73 -3.01
CA GLU A 112 19.02 9.25 -2.55
C GLU A 112 18.93 7.87 -1.90
N TYR A 113 17.80 7.56 -1.23
CA TYR A 113 17.54 6.24 -0.68
C TYR A 113 17.58 5.17 -1.78
N PHE A 114 16.88 5.37 -2.87
CA PHE A 114 16.85 4.44 -4.01
C PHE A 114 18.20 4.36 -4.73
N GLN A 115 18.90 5.50 -4.86
CA GLN A 115 20.26 5.52 -5.41
C GLN A 115 21.21 4.69 -4.55
N ASN A 116 21.12 4.79 -3.22
CA ASN A 116 21.92 4.00 -2.30
C ASN A 116 21.67 2.49 -2.45
N LEU A 117 20.42 2.07 -2.60
CA LEU A 117 20.10 0.65 -2.88
C LEU A 117 20.78 0.19 -4.17
N SER A 118 20.66 0.95 -5.26
CA SER A 118 21.28 0.63 -6.56
C SER A 118 22.80 0.56 -6.48
N GLN A 119 23.45 1.48 -5.76
CA GLN A 119 24.90 1.49 -5.55
C GLN A 119 25.41 0.28 -4.75
N ASN A 120 24.51 -0.41 -4.04
CA ASN A 120 24.81 -1.62 -3.27
C ASN A 120 24.32 -2.91 -3.95
N ASP A 121 24.12 -2.90 -5.26
CA ASP A 121 23.66 -4.03 -6.07
C ASP A 121 22.26 -4.57 -5.62
N ILE A 122 21.43 -3.72 -5.06
CA ILE A 122 20.04 -4.03 -4.71
C ILE A 122 19.13 -3.43 -5.79
N ALA A 123 18.49 -4.28 -6.57
CA ALA A 123 17.48 -3.86 -7.53
C ALA A 123 16.17 -3.52 -6.81
N TRP A 124 15.37 -2.62 -7.37
CA TRP A 124 14.11 -2.23 -6.74
C TRP A 124 13.03 -1.89 -7.76
N GLY A 125 11.78 -1.97 -7.32
CA GLY A 125 10.60 -1.60 -8.08
C GLY A 125 9.40 -1.44 -7.16
N PHE A 126 8.22 -1.16 -7.75
CA PHE A 126 7.00 -0.87 -7.02
C PHE A 126 5.87 -1.80 -7.46
N PHE A 127 5.12 -2.33 -6.48
CA PHE A 127 3.84 -2.99 -6.69
C PHE A 127 2.80 -2.37 -5.76
N SER A 128 1.85 -1.62 -6.31
CA SER A 128 0.91 -0.82 -5.54
C SER A 128 -0.53 -1.01 -5.98
N GLY A 129 -1.45 -0.93 -5.02
CA GLY A 129 -2.89 -0.83 -5.26
C GLY A 129 -3.35 0.57 -5.71
N ALA A 130 -2.47 1.56 -5.81
CA ALA A 130 -2.79 2.87 -6.36
C ALA A 130 -2.99 2.80 -7.88
N THR A 131 -3.89 3.65 -8.41
CA THR A 131 -4.01 3.82 -9.86
C THR A 131 -2.69 4.30 -10.46
N ARG A 132 -2.38 3.87 -11.69
CA ARG A 132 -1.15 4.23 -12.40
C ARG A 132 -0.90 5.75 -12.38
N GLY A 133 -1.92 6.55 -12.69
CA GLY A 133 -1.79 8.01 -12.69
C GLY A 133 -1.41 8.59 -11.33
N SER A 134 -1.99 8.09 -10.23
CA SER A 134 -1.66 8.53 -8.87
C SER A 134 -0.25 8.08 -8.45
N ALA A 135 0.11 6.84 -8.74
CA ALA A 135 1.43 6.29 -8.46
C ALA A 135 2.55 7.05 -9.22
N GLU A 136 2.38 7.25 -10.52
CA GLU A 136 3.34 8.00 -11.34
C GLU A 136 3.47 9.47 -10.91
N TYR A 137 2.37 10.11 -10.53
CA TYR A 137 2.41 11.47 -9.98
C TYR A 137 3.32 11.53 -8.75
N VAL A 138 3.18 10.58 -7.83
CA VAL A 138 4.02 10.54 -6.62
C VAL A 138 5.47 10.18 -6.95
N LEU A 139 5.70 9.12 -7.69
CA LEU A 139 7.05 8.62 -7.96
C LEU A 139 7.85 9.54 -8.89
N LYS A 140 7.24 10.02 -9.99
CA LYS A 140 7.92 10.82 -11.00
C LYS A 140 7.91 12.31 -10.65
N ARG A 141 6.72 12.89 -10.35
CA ARG A 141 6.62 14.34 -10.17
C ARG A 141 7.01 14.82 -8.79
N ARG A 142 6.64 14.07 -7.73
CA ARG A 142 6.92 14.49 -6.36
C ARG A 142 8.25 13.96 -5.84
N LEU A 143 8.53 12.68 -6.04
CA LEU A 143 9.76 12.04 -5.60
C LEU A 143 10.94 12.24 -6.58
N GLY A 144 10.67 12.55 -7.86
CA GLY A 144 11.69 12.85 -8.86
C GLY A 144 12.39 11.62 -9.45
N LEU A 145 11.80 10.43 -9.35
CA LEU A 145 12.37 9.24 -10.00
C LEU A 145 12.12 9.29 -11.51
N SER A 146 13.19 9.07 -12.30
CA SER A 146 13.13 9.12 -13.76
C SER A 146 12.63 7.84 -14.31
N ASP A 147 11.83 7.16 -14.38
CA ASP A 147 11.33 5.89 -14.93
C ASP A 147 11.34 4.73 -13.92
N PRO A 148 10.64 4.88 -12.78
CA PRO A 148 10.54 3.82 -11.81
C PRO A 148 9.75 2.62 -12.37
N LEU A 149 10.27 1.40 -12.17
CA LEU A 149 9.52 0.19 -12.50
C LEU A 149 8.30 0.09 -11.59
N LEU A 150 7.12 0.08 -12.18
CA LEU A 150 5.84 0.13 -11.47
C LEU A 150 4.85 -0.89 -12.06
N ILE A 151 4.30 -1.73 -11.19
CA ILE A 151 3.05 -2.47 -11.41
C ILE A 151 1.98 -1.81 -10.56
N ALA A 152 0.99 -1.21 -11.21
CA ALA A 152 -0.10 -0.45 -10.59
C ALA A 152 -1.41 -1.27 -10.52
N MET A 153 -2.46 -0.68 -9.99
CA MET A 153 -3.78 -1.30 -9.81
C MET A 153 -4.31 -1.92 -11.13
N GLU A 154 -4.08 -1.27 -12.26
CA GLU A 154 -4.62 -1.68 -13.56
C GLU A 154 -3.84 -2.83 -14.20
N ASP A 155 -2.64 -3.14 -13.71
CA ASP A 155 -1.72 -4.08 -14.37
C ASP A 155 -1.81 -5.50 -13.82
N ALA A 156 -2.37 -5.68 -12.64
CA ALA A 156 -2.41 -6.98 -11.96
C ALA A 156 -3.60 -7.09 -11.00
N PRO A 157 -4.00 -8.32 -10.61
CA PRO A 157 -4.97 -8.52 -9.54
C PRO A 157 -4.54 -7.83 -8.24
N SER A 158 -5.54 -7.42 -7.45
CA SER A 158 -5.28 -6.76 -6.16
C SER A 158 -4.57 -7.68 -5.16
N LYS A 159 -3.70 -7.08 -4.32
CA LYS A 159 -3.11 -7.77 -3.17
C LYS A 159 -4.20 -8.40 -2.27
N PRO A 160 -4.02 -9.58 -1.77
CA PRO A 160 -2.78 -10.34 -1.63
C PRO A 160 -2.43 -11.26 -2.81
N ASP A 161 -2.94 -11.07 -4.03
CA ASP A 161 -2.51 -11.84 -5.19
C ASP A 161 -1.06 -11.48 -5.55
N PRO A 162 -0.11 -12.44 -5.71
CA PRO A 162 1.30 -12.15 -5.94
C PRO A 162 1.64 -11.88 -7.41
N THR A 163 0.68 -11.88 -8.33
CA THR A 163 0.93 -11.71 -9.77
C THR A 163 1.67 -10.41 -10.07
N GLY A 164 1.27 -9.29 -9.45
CA GLY A 164 1.95 -8.01 -9.65
C GLY A 164 3.40 -8.02 -9.12
N LEU A 165 3.65 -8.68 -7.97
CA LEU A 165 4.99 -8.88 -7.45
C LEU A 165 5.87 -9.67 -8.45
N PHE A 166 5.36 -10.76 -9.01
CA PHE A 166 6.07 -11.52 -10.04
C PHE A 166 6.31 -10.71 -11.31
N GLY A 167 5.39 -9.79 -11.66
CA GLY A 167 5.57 -8.85 -12.76
C GLY A 167 6.79 -7.94 -12.55
N VAL A 168 6.97 -7.39 -11.35
CA VAL A 168 8.16 -6.61 -10.98
C VAL A 168 9.42 -7.47 -11.08
N LEU A 169 9.41 -8.69 -10.53
CA LEU A 169 10.58 -9.58 -10.56
C LEU A 169 10.98 -9.96 -12.00
N LYS A 170 9.99 -10.31 -12.84
CA LYS A 170 10.24 -10.61 -14.25
C LYS A 170 10.89 -9.43 -14.99
N ALA A 171 10.48 -8.21 -14.71
CA ALA A 171 11.05 -7.03 -15.33
C ALA A 171 12.49 -6.74 -14.85
N LEU A 172 12.81 -7.04 -13.59
CA LEU A 172 14.15 -6.83 -13.02
C LEU A 172 15.13 -7.95 -13.35
N GLU A 173 14.70 -9.19 -13.41
CA GLU A 173 15.55 -10.38 -13.58
C GLU A 173 15.52 -10.97 -15.00
N GLY A 174 14.51 -10.61 -15.80
CA GLY A 174 14.20 -11.27 -17.05
C GLY A 174 13.36 -12.55 -16.86
N GLU A 175 13.01 -13.24 -17.95
CA GLU A 175 12.12 -14.42 -17.90
C GLU A 175 12.79 -15.68 -17.30
N HIS A 176 14.09 -15.81 -17.44
CA HIS A 176 14.86 -16.98 -17.02
C HIS A 176 16.12 -16.57 -16.27
N PRO A 177 16.01 -16.09 -15.03
CA PRO A 177 17.18 -15.70 -14.24
C PRO A 177 18.03 -16.93 -13.94
N ARG A 178 19.38 -16.78 -14.03
CA ARG A 178 20.31 -17.87 -13.70
C ARG A 178 20.29 -18.23 -12.23
N GLU A 179 20.07 -17.23 -11.38
CA GLU A 179 19.94 -17.36 -9.92
C GLU A 179 18.75 -16.53 -9.46
N LEU A 180 18.01 -17.03 -8.48
CA LEU A 180 16.87 -16.35 -7.87
C LEU A 180 17.37 -15.47 -6.73
N ALA A 181 17.43 -14.17 -6.97
CA ALA A 181 17.79 -13.22 -5.91
C ALA A 181 16.75 -13.26 -4.75
N PRO A 182 17.19 -13.12 -3.48
CA PRO A 182 16.29 -12.92 -2.35
C PRO A 182 15.40 -11.69 -2.58
N VAL A 183 14.13 -11.78 -2.18
CA VAL A 183 13.13 -10.72 -2.38
C VAL A 183 12.63 -10.19 -1.04
N PHE A 184 12.69 -8.90 -0.89
CA PHE A 184 12.08 -8.13 0.20
C PHE A 184 10.87 -7.40 -0.36
N TYR A 185 9.74 -7.47 0.32
CA TYR A 185 8.57 -6.67 -0.01
C TYR A 185 8.21 -5.80 1.18
N ALA A 186 8.35 -4.49 1.01
CA ALA A 186 8.04 -3.50 2.03
C ALA A 186 6.62 -2.97 1.84
N GLY A 187 5.75 -3.25 2.79
CA GLY A 187 4.35 -2.86 2.78
C GLY A 187 3.84 -2.49 4.16
N ASP A 188 2.76 -1.75 4.23
CA ASP A 188 2.17 -1.30 5.50
C ASP A 188 0.91 -2.08 5.88
N THR A 189 0.39 -2.94 5.02
CA THR A 189 -0.87 -3.66 5.26
C THR A 189 -0.68 -5.17 5.45
N VAL A 190 -1.67 -5.81 6.07
CA VAL A 190 -1.76 -7.27 6.18
C VAL A 190 -1.79 -7.93 4.79
N ALA A 191 -2.43 -7.29 3.79
CA ALA A 191 -2.47 -7.79 2.42
C ALA A 191 -1.07 -7.85 1.78
N ASP A 192 -0.17 -6.91 2.10
CA ASP A 192 1.23 -6.93 1.64
C ASP A 192 1.97 -8.14 2.20
N MET A 193 1.80 -8.43 3.49
CA MET A 193 2.42 -9.58 4.14
C MET A 193 1.93 -10.89 3.54
N TYR A 194 0.62 -11.01 3.31
CA TYR A 194 0.04 -12.19 2.65
C TYR A 194 0.47 -12.33 1.19
N THR A 195 0.78 -11.22 0.49
CA THR A 195 1.35 -11.28 -0.86
C THR A 195 2.65 -12.08 -0.87
N ILE A 196 3.54 -11.86 0.10
CA ILE A 196 4.79 -12.62 0.25
C ILE A 196 4.50 -14.09 0.61
N THR A 197 3.58 -14.34 1.53
CA THR A 197 3.21 -15.71 1.91
C THR A 197 2.72 -16.52 0.70
N LYS A 198 1.89 -15.91 -0.16
CA LYS A 198 1.42 -16.54 -1.40
C LYS A 198 2.53 -16.67 -2.44
N ALA A 199 3.41 -15.67 -2.59
CA ALA A 199 4.56 -15.77 -3.47
C ALA A 199 5.49 -16.93 -3.08
N GLN A 200 5.73 -17.11 -1.78
CA GLN A 200 6.51 -18.23 -1.25
C GLN A 200 5.87 -19.59 -1.56
N GLN A 201 4.55 -19.71 -1.54
CA GLN A 201 3.85 -20.94 -1.93
C GLN A 201 4.06 -21.27 -3.41
N VAL A 202 4.11 -20.25 -4.29
CA VAL A 202 4.32 -20.42 -5.74
C VAL A 202 5.79 -20.70 -6.07
N GLN A 203 6.73 -20.03 -5.40
CA GLN A 203 8.17 -20.20 -5.60
C GLN A 203 8.89 -20.49 -4.27
N PRO A 204 8.74 -21.70 -3.70
CA PRO A 204 9.30 -22.06 -2.38
C PRO A 204 10.84 -22.11 -2.36
N GLN A 205 11.49 -22.21 -3.52
CA GLN A 205 12.96 -22.23 -3.64
C GLN A 205 13.60 -20.86 -3.51
N ARG A 206 12.82 -19.75 -3.60
CA ARG A 206 13.31 -18.39 -3.43
C ARG A 206 13.21 -17.96 -1.97
N GLN A 207 14.18 -17.16 -1.53
CA GLN A 207 14.11 -16.50 -0.22
C GLN A 207 13.19 -15.28 -0.28
N TRP A 208 12.21 -15.22 0.65
CA TRP A 208 11.19 -14.19 0.71
C TRP A 208 11.16 -13.53 2.08
N TYR A 209 11.14 -12.21 2.09
CA TYR A 209 11.14 -11.40 3.30
C TYR A 209 10.01 -10.38 3.25
N ALA A 210 8.97 -10.57 4.06
CA ALA A 210 7.94 -9.56 4.28
C ALA A 210 8.46 -8.53 5.28
N VAL A 211 8.48 -7.26 4.89
CA VAL A 211 8.93 -6.12 5.69
C VAL A 211 7.72 -5.25 5.99
N GLY A 212 7.30 -5.22 7.26
CA GLY A 212 6.20 -4.37 7.70
C GLY A 212 6.70 -2.94 7.93
N ILE A 213 6.04 -1.96 7.34
CA ILE A 213 6.30 -0.54 7.59
C ILE A 213 5.16 0.02 8.41
N LEU A 214 5.47 0.70 9.51
CA LEU A 214 4.48 1.40 10.32
C LEU A 214 4.21 2.77 9.71
N PRO A 215 3.00 3.02 9.18
CA PRO A 215 2.69 4.33 8.62
C PRO A 215 2.62 5.41 9.72
N PRO A 216 2.93 6.68 9.42
CA PRO A 216 3.01 7.74 10.44
C PRO A 216 1.75 7.91 11.29
N HIS A 217 0.57 7.69 10.70
CA HIS A 217 -0.71 7.89 11.39
C HIS A 217 -0.97 6.88 12.53
N VAL A 218 -0.27 5.73 12.57
CA VAL A 218 -0.36 4.78 13.69
C VAL A 218 0.69 5.02 14.76
N GLN A 219 1.76 5.75 14.44
CA GLN A 219 2.89 5.99 15.34
C GLN A 219 2.63 7.13 16.36
N THR A 220 1.50 7.82 16.26
CA THR A 220 1.10 8.90 17.17
C THR A 220 0.57 8.41 18.51
N ASP A 221 0.21 7.13 18.60
CA ASP A 221 -0.31 6.47 19.81
C ASP A 221 0.40 5.12 20.00
N THR A 222 0.97 4.88 21.18
CA THR A 222 1.78 3.68 21.45
C THR A 222 0.95 2.40 21.37
N ALA A 223 -0.25 2.37 21.94
CA ALA A 223 -1.08 1.16 21.95
C ALA A 223 -1.55 0.81 20.52
N ARG A 224 -1.88 1.83 19.73
CA ARG A 224 -2.24 1.66 18.31
C ARG A 224 -1.05 1.17 17.49
N CYS A 225 0.13 1.73 17.72
CA CYS A 225 1.36 1.31 17.06
C CYS A 225 1.69 -0.16 17.36
N GLU A 226 1.64 -0.57 18.60
CA GLU A 226 1.88 -1.95 19.05
C GLU A 226 0.85 -2.92 18.46
N ALA A 227 -0.43 -2.56 18.46
CA ALA A 227 -1.49 -3.38 17.89
C ALA A 227 -1.30 -3.54 16.36
N TYR A 228 -0.92 -2.46 15.67
CA TYR A 228 -0.65 -2.50 14.23
C TYR A 228 0.54 -3.40 13.91
N ALA A 229 1.65 -3.23 14.65
CA ALA A 229 2.83 -4.08 14.51
C ALA A 229 2.52 -5.56 14.77
N ALA A 230 1.70 -5.86 15.80
CA ALA A 230 1.26 -7.22 16.11
C ALA A 230 0.47 -7.84 14.94
N ASN A 231 -0.40 -7.08 14.28
CA ASN A 231 -1.16 -7.56 13.12
C ASN A 231 -0.24 -7.87 11.93
N LEU A 232 0.75 -7.00 11.63
CA LEU A 232 1.71 -7.27 10.56
C LEU A 232 2.59 -8.49 10.88
N ASN A 233 3.04 -8.65 12.13
CA ASN A 233 3.79 -9.83 12.59
C ASN A 233 2.94 -11.10 12.45
N ALA A 234 1.70 -11.09 12.88
CA ALA A 234 0.78 -12.22 12.74
C ALA A 234 0.52 -12.60 11.28
N ALA A 235 0.56 -11.61 10.37
CA ALA A 235 0.42 -11.81 8.93
C ALA A 235 1.73 -12.28 8.24
N GLY A 236 2.86 -12.38 8.98
CA GLY A 236 4.11 -12.97 8.49
C GLY A 236 5.25 -11.98 8.26
N ALA A 237 5.14 -10.73 8.74
CA ALA A 237 6.28 -9.80 8.69
C ALA A 237 7.50 -10.39 9.41
N LYS A 238 8.67 -10.35 8.76
CA LYS A 238 9.95 -10.78 9.33
C LYS A 238 10.62 -9.69 10.16
N VAL A 239 10.36 -8.43 9.80
CA VAL A 239 10.84 -7.24 10.49
C VAL A 239 9.77 -6.15 10.38
N ILE A 240 9.67 -5.34 11.44
CA ILE A 240 8.81 -4.16 11.47
C ILE A 240 9.71 -2.93 11.56
N LEU A 241 9.48 -1.95 10.70
CA LEU A 241 10.25 -0.72 10.63
C LEU A 241 9.34 0.50 10.75
N ASN A 242 9.79 1.53 11.43
CA ASN A 242 9.05 2.78 11.60
C ASN A 242 9.07 3.67 10.34
N ASN A 243 9.98 3.42 9.42
CA ASN A 243 10.11 4.14 8.16
C ASN A 243 10.80 3.25 7.13
N VAL A 244 10.43 3.35 5.86
CA VAL A 244 10.99 2.55 4.78
C VAL A 244 12.49 2.77 4.59
N GLN A 245 13.01 3.97 4.86
CA GLN A 245 14.45 4.26 4.73
C GLN A 245 15.31 3.54 5.78
N ALA A 246 14.70 2.97 6.83
CA ALA A 246 15.39 2.09 7.76
C ALA A 246 15.73 0.72 7.13
N LEU A 247 15.09 0.34 6.01
CA LEU A 247 15.48 -0.81 5.20
C LEU A 247 16.71 -0.45 4.34
N THR A 248 17.81 -0.16 5.01
CA THR A 248 19.08 0.19 4.35
C THR A 248 19.72 -1.01 3.66
N ALA A 249 20.69 -0.77 2.77
CA ALA A 249 21.48 -1.84 2.16
C ALA A 249 22.21 -2.71 3.22
N SER A 250 22.58 -2.15 4.38
CA SER A 250 23.11 -2.92 5.51
C SER A 250 22.06 -3.82 6.13
N GLN A 251 20.88 -3.27 6.40
CA GLN A 251 19.76 -4.02 6.96
C GLN A 251 19.32 -5.18 6.05
N VAL A 252 19.29 -4.95 4.73
CA VAL A 252 19.02 -6.03 3.75
C VAL A 252 20.05 -7.14 3.85
N ARG A 253 21.35 -6.80 3.97
CA ARG A 253 22.43 -7.80 4.13
C ARG A 253 22.37 -8.56 5.46
N GLU A 254 21.96 -7.92 6.54
CA GLU A 254 21.84 -8.53 7.86
C GLU A 254 20.68 -9.52 7.96
N LEU A 255 19.66 -9.35 7.12
CA LEU A 255 18.49 -10.22 7.07
C LEU A 255 18.67 -11.44 6.15
N LEU A 256 19.70 -11.44 5.27
CA LEU A 256 20.06 -12.56 4.39
C LEU A 256 20.85 -13.63 5.12
#